data_6d41fda59922c79841dfd98efd489b17
#
_entry.id   6d41fda59922c79841dfd98efd489b17
#
_cell.length_a   1.000
_cell.length_b   1.000
_cell.length_c   1.000
_cell.angle_alpha   90.00
_cell.angle_beta   90.00
_cell.angle_gamma   90.00
#
_symmetry.space_group_name_H-M   'P 1'
#
loop_
_entity.id
_entity.type
_entity.pdbx_description
1 polymer ?
#
loop_
_entity_poly.entity_id
_entity_poly.type
_entity_poly.pdbx_seq_one_letter_code
_entity_poly.pdbx_strand_id
1 'polypeptide(L)'
;MPIVSYLRNGILLEGRNASHRLKVQASRFVMIEDVLYKRGFSRLYLRCLTHNKADYVMREVHKGVYGNRSRARSLVHKLIRAGYYWPTMQKDTQSYVKACDKRQHFSSIIWQPSEEFTPMNGPWPFAQWRLDIVGPFPIAIRQLKFLVVGINYFTK
;
A
#
# COMPACT_ATOMS: atom_id res chain seq x y z
N MET A 1 24.74 -6.39 -15.82
CA MET A 1 23.83 -7.25 -15.01
C MET A 1 23.76 -8.64 -15.65
N PRO A 2 24.06 -9.74 -14.95
CA PRO A 2 24.14 -11.07 -15.56
C PRO A 2 22.87 -11.52 -16.29
N ILE A 3 21.70 -11.17 -15.73
CA ILE A 3 20.40 -11.53 -16.35
C ILE A 3 20.21 -10.85 -17.71
N VAL A 4 20.60 -9.60 -17.86
CA VAL A 4 20.50 -8.84 -19.14
C VAL A 4 21.43 -9.46 -20.18
N SER A 5 22.69 -9.74 -19.80
CA SER A 5 23.68 -10.36 -20.69
C SER A 5 23.23 -11.76 -21.14
N TYR A 6 22.61 -12.53 -20.25
CA TYR A 6 22.05 -13.82 -20.60
C TYR A 6 20.84 -13.72 -21.53
N LEU A 7 19.87 -12.82 -21.22
CA LEU A 7 18.67 -12.67 -22.05
C LEU A 7 18.96 -12.05 -23.43
N ARG A 8 20.00 -11.21 -23.55
CA ARG A 8 20.37 -10.57 -24.82
C ARG A 8 21.29 -11.43 -25.66
N ASN A 9 22.33 -12.00 -25.06
CA ASN A 9 23.44 -12.62 -25.76
C ASN A 9 23.62 -14.12 -25.45
N GLY A 10 22.77 -14.71 -24.57
CA GLY A 10 22.90 -16.11 -24.16
C GLY A 10 24.12 -16.40 -23.26
N ILE A 11 24.84 -15.39 -22.79
CA ILE A 11 26.06 -15.54 -22.01
C ILE A 11 25.72 -16.12 -20.63
N LEU A 12 26.29 -17.28 -20.33
CA LEU A 12 26.15 -17.95 -19.04
C LEU A 12 27.35 -17.66 -18.14
N LEU A 13 27.11 -17.70 -16.83
CA LEU A 13 28.18 -17.61 -15.84
C LEU A 13 28.96 -18.92 -15.79
N GLU A 14 30.24 -18.85 -15.44
CA GLU A 14 31.08 -20.02 -15.23
C GLU A 14 30.58 -20.83 -14.02
N GLY A 15 30.52 -22.13 -14.17
CA GLY A 15 30.04 -23.07 -13.18
C GLY A 15 28.59 -23.52 -13.35
N ARG A 16 28.38 -24.85 -13.29
CA ARG A 16 27.08 -25.51 -13.53
C ARG A 16 25.97 -24.98 -12.62
N ASN A 17 26.27 -24.77 -11.31
CA ASN A 17 25.31 -24.29 -10.33
C ASN A 17 24.97 -22.80 -10.54
N ALA A 18 25.96 -21.96 -10.89
CA ALA A 18 25.76 -20.55 -11.18
C ALA A 18 24.92 -20.35 -12.44
N SER A 19 25.21 -21.08 -13.50
CA SER A 19 24.44 -21.09 -14.74
C SER A 19 23.01 -21.54 -14.53
N HIS A 20 22.78 -22.59 -13.74
CA HIS A 20 21.42 -23.06 -13.43
C HIS A 20 20.62 -22.01 -12.64
N ARG A 21 21.20 -21.40 -11.60
CA ARG A 21 20.58 -20.31 -10.83
C ARG A 21 20.23 -19.12 -11.71
N LEU A 22 21.14 -18.73 -12.61
CA LEU A 22 20.90 -17.62 -13.55
C LEU A 22 19.72 -17.93 -14.49
N LYS A 23 19.64 -19.13 -15.06
CA LYS A 23 18.51 -19.56 -15.90
C LYS A 23 17.18 -19.50 -15.16
N VAL A 24 17.12 -20.03 -13.93
CA VAL A 24 15.91 -19.99 -13.09
C VAL A 24 15.51 -18.56 -12.73
N GLN A 25 16.48 -17.68 -12.47
CA GLN A 25 16.17 -16.27 -12.22
C GLN A 25 15.71 -15.56 -13.49
N ALA A 26 16.40 -15.78 -14.60
CA ALA A 26 16.10 -15.16 -15.89
C ALA A 26 14.73 -15.56 -16.45
N SER A 27 14.21 -16.75 -16.12
CA SER A 27 12.87 -17.18 -16.56
C SER A 27 11.73 -16.27 -16.09
N ARG A 28 11.97 -15.48 -15.02
CA ARG A 28 11.01 -14.51 -14.48
C ARG A 28 11.07 -13.15 -15.18
N PHE A 29 11.99 -12.98 -16.12
CA PHE A 29 12.21 -11.72 -16.82
C PHE A 29 12.07 -11.93 -18.33
N VAL A 30 11.84 -10.83 -19.04
CA VAL A 30 11.77 -10.80 -20.50
C VAL A 30 12.36 -9.48 -20.97
N MET A 31 13.02 -9.50 -22.14
CA MET A 31 13.48 -8.30 -22.84
C MET A 31 12.46 -7.96 -23.92
N ILE A 32 11.97 -6.73 -23.92
CA ILE A 32 11.09 -6.17 -24.95
C ILE A 32 11.69 -4.82 -25.35
N GLU A 33 12.03 -4.65 -26.64
CA GLU A 33 12.62 -3.40 -27.16
C GLU A 33 13.79 -2.87 -26.30
N ASP A 34 14.74 -3.75 -25.98
CA ASP A 34 15.91 -3.45 -25.13
C ASP A 34 15.59 -3.04 -23.67
N VAL A 35 14.36 -3.12 -23.25
CA VAL A 35 13.93 -2.85 -21.88
C VAL A 35 13.64 -4.17 -21.15
N LEU A 36 14.19 -4.28 -19.94
CA LEU A 36 13.97 -5.43 -19.08
C LEU A 36 12.62 -5.31 -18.35
N TYR A 37 11.82 -6.36 -18.44
CA TYR A 37 10.56 -6.49 -17.72
C TYR A 37 10.59 -7.73 -16.84
N LYS A 38 9.95 -7.63 -15.66
CA LYS A 38 9.69 -8.77 -14.79
C LYS A 38 8.27 -9.24 -14.99
N ARG A 39 8.08 -10.55 -15.11
CA ARG A 39 6.74 -11.16 -15.13
C ARG A 39 6.11 -11.05 -13.75
N GLY A 40 5.00 -10.32 -13.66
CA GLY A 40 4.18 -10.22 -12.46
C GLY A 40 3.29 -11.45 -12.27
N PHE A 41 2.67 -11.57 -11.08
CA PHE A 41 1.78 -12.69 -10.75
C PHE A 41 0.53 -12.72 -11.67
N SER A 42 -0.02 -11.57 -12.04
CA SER A 42 -1.24 -11.42 -12.87
C SER A 42 -0.95 -11.32 -14.38
N ARG A 43 0.11 -11.93 -14.88
CA ARG A 43 0.57 -11.81 -16.28
C ARG A 43 0.95 -10.40 -16.73
N LEU A 44 0.96 -9.43 -15.84
CA LEU A 44 1.42 -8.08 -16.12
C LEU A 44 2.94 -8.05 -16.19
N TYR A 45 3.48 -7.36 -17.19
CA TYR A 45 4.91 -7.09 -17.28
C TYR A 45 5.24 -5.81 -16.52
N LEU A 46 6.15 -5.93 -15.56
CA LEU A 46 6.61 -4.82 -14.74
C LEU A 46 7.94 -4.31 -15.27
N ARG A 47 8.00 -3.06 -15.68
CA ARG A 47 9.22 -2.42 -16.19
C ARG A 47 10.27 -2.35 -15.07
N CYS A 48 11.45 -2.94 -15.32
CA CYS A 48 12.55 -2.88 -14.38
C CYS A 48 13.23 -1.51 -14.43
N LEU A 49 13.34 -0.87 -13.26
CA LEU A 49 13.94 0.46 -13.14
C LEU A 49 15.36 0.38 -12.58
N THR A 50 16.20 1.31 -13.00
CA THR A 50 17.47 1.62 -12.34
C THR A 50 17.20 2.41 -11.07
N HIS A 51 18.17 2.45 -10.13
CA HIS A 51 18.03 3.12 -8.84
C HIS A 51 17.57 4.58 -8.97
N ASN A 52 18.20 5.36 -9.83
CA ASN A 52 17.82 6.77 -10.01
C ASN A 52 16.40 6.96 -10.54
N LYS A 53 15.96 6.10 -11.49
CA LYS A 53 14.59 6.13 -11.99
C LYS A 53 13.59 5.63 -10.96
N ALA A 54 13.97 4.68 -10.12
CA ALA A 54 13.14 4.16 -9.04
C ALA A 54 12.83 5.24 -8.01
N ASP A 55 13.82 6.04 -7.60
CA ASP A 55 13.63 7.15 -6.67
C ASP A 55 12.71 8.22 -7.24
N TYR A 56 12.87 8.56 -8.52
CA TYR A 56 11.98 9.53 -9.17
C TYR A 56 10.54 9.04 -9.18
N VAL A 57 10.30 7.82 -9.67
CA VAL A 57 8.95 7.24 -9.75
C VAL A 57 8.33 7.09 -8.36
N MET A 58 9.10 6.69 -7.35
CA MET A 58 8.64 6.57 -5.99
C MET A 58 8.15 7.92 -5.43
N ARG A 59 8.88 9.00 -5.69
CA ARG A 59 8.49 10.37 -5.30
C ARG A 59 7.21 10.82 -5.99
N GLU A 60 7.09 10.58 -7.29
CA GLU A 60 5.90 10.94 -8.08
C GLU A 60 4.65 10.20 -7.60
N VAL A 61 4.73 8.89 -7.41
CA VAL A 61 3.61 8.07 -6.94
C VAL A 61 3.23 8.42 -5.49
N HIS A 62 4.21 8.81 -4.66
CA HIS A 62 3.95 9.22 -3.28
C HIS A 62 3.33 10.61 -3.17
N LYS A 63 3.74 11.57 -4.04
CA LYS A 63 3.24 12.94 -4.08
C LYS A 63 1.93 13.10 -4.87
N GLY A 64 1.57 12.14 -5.70
CA GLY A 64 0.45 12.22 -6.64
C GLY A 64 -0.89 12.60 -5.99
N VAL A 65 -1.83 13.04 -6.82
CA VAL A 65 -3.15 13.63 -6.46
C VAL A 65 -3.98 12.76 -5.49
N TYR A 66 -3.79 11.45 -5.53
CA TYR A 66 -4.31 10.50 -4.54
C TYR A 66 -3.31 10.23 -3.42
N GLY A 67 -2.51 11.22 -3.06
CA GLY A 67 -1.51 11.21 -1.99
C GLY A 67 -2.08 10.95 -0.60
N ASN A 68 -2.95 9.94 -0.50
CA ASN A 68 -3.32 9.36 0.76
C ASN A 68 -2.06 8.72 1.31
N ARG A 69 -1.47 9.35 2.32
CA ARG A 69 -0.26 9.01 3.09
C ARG A 69 -0.09 7.51 3.30
N SER A 70 0.23 6.81 2.21
CA SER A 70 0.20 5.35 2.13
C SER A 70 1.30 4.79 3.03
N ARG A 71 0.96 3.76 3.79
CA ARG A 71 1.96 2.92 4.45
C ARG A 71 2.91 2.33 3.39
N ALA A 72 4.13 1.97 3.75
CA ALA A 72 5.12 1.45 2.80
C ALA A 72 4.58 0.32 1.89
N ARG A 73 3.82 -0.62 2.47
CA ARG A 73 3.18 -1.70 1.70
C ARG A 73 2.20 -1.18 0.65
N SER A 74 1.39 -0.18 0.99
CA SER A 74 0.44 0.42 0.06
C SER A 74 1.16 1.17 -1.07
N LEU A 75 2.30 1.82 -0.79
CA LEU A 75 3.12 2.45 -1.80
C LEU A 75 3.71 1.41 -2.78
N VAL A 76 4.21 0.27 -2.28
CA VAL A 76 4.66 -0.86 -3.12
C VAL A 76 3.53 -1.33 -4.05
N HIS A 77 2.32 -1.52 -3.53
CA HIS A 77 1.18 -1.93 -4.36
C HIS A 77 0.83 -0.90 -5.45
N LYS A 78 0.90 0.39 -5.14
CA LYS A 78 0.70 1.45 -6.14
C LYS A 78 1.75 1.41 -7.24
N LEU A 79 3.03 1.22 -6.88
CA LEU A 79 4.13 1.11 -7.83
C LEU A 79 4.01 -0.12 -8.74
N ILE A 80 3.62 -1.27 -8.20
CA ILE A 80 3.35 -2.49 -8.97
C ILE A 80 2.16 -2.28 -9.91
N ARG A 81 1.06 -1.66 -9.46
CA ARG A 81 -0.08 -1.33 -10.31
C ARG A 81 0.28 -0.34 -11.42
N ALA A 82 1.20 0.58 -11.16
CA ALA A 82 1.76 1.48 -12.16
C ALA A 82 2.74 0.79 -13.13
N GLY A 83 2.99 -0.52 -12.97
CA GLY A 83 3.80 -1.31 -13.88
C GLY A 83 5.31 -1.25 -13.64
N TYR A 84 5.77 -0.88 -12.45
CA TYR A 84 7.19 -0.75 -12.13
C TYR A 84 7.70 -1.82 -11.17
N TYR A 85 8.99 -2.17 -11.32
CA TYR A 85 9.68 -3.11 -10.45
C TYR A 85 11.17 -2.78 -10.32
N TRP A 86 11.74 -2.99 -9.14
CA TRP A 86 13.17 -3.11 -8.87
C TRP A 86 13.40 -3.99 -7.64
N PRO A 87 14.58 -4.63 -7.50
CA PRO A 87 14.80 -5.66 -6.47
C PRO A 87 14.64 -5.18 -5.03
N THR A 88 15.04 -3.94 -4.74
CA THR A 88 15.04 -3.34 -3.40
C THR A 88 13.78 -2.52 -3.09
N MET A 89 12.74 -2.59 -3.94
CA MET A 89 11.52 -1.79 -3.86
C MET A 89 10.90 -1.73 -2.45
N GLN A 90 10.81 -2.87 -1.76
CA GLN A 90 10.21 -2.91 -0.42
C GLN A 90 11.05 -2.15 0.61
N LYS A 91 12.37 -2.34 0.55
CA LYS A 91 13.31 -1.69 1.47
C LYS A 91 13.35 -0.18 1.22
N ASP A 92 13.44 0.23 -0.04
CA ASP A 92 13.52 1.63 -0.44
C ASP A 92 12.24 2.38 -0.09
N THR A 93 11.07 1.79 -0.34
CA THR A 93 9.78 2.38 0.06
C THR A 93 9.63 2.48 1.58
N GLN A 94 10.15 1.51 2.35
CA GLN A 94 10.14 1.59 3.82
C GLN A 94 11.00 2.75 4.31
N SER A 95 12.23 2.87 3.77
CA SER A 95 13.16 3.94 4.14
C SER A 95 12.59 5.31 3.76
N TYR A 96 12.03 5.44 2.54
CA TYR A 96 11.43 6.66 2.05
C TYR A 96 10.23 7.11 2.89
N VAL A 97 9.34 6.19 3.23
CA VAL A 97 8.15 6.50 4.03
C VAL A 97 8.52 6.84 5.47
N LYS A 98 9.58 6.24 6.05
CA LYS A 98 10.10 6.59 7.38
C LYS A 98 10.69 8.00 7.41
N ALA A 99 11.36 8.42 6.34
CA ALA A 99 11.99 9.74 6.22
C ALA A 99 11.00 10.85 5.78
N CYS A 100 9.73 10.55 5.57
CA CYS A 100 8.76 11.53 5.11
C CYS A 100 8.20 12.35 6.28
N ASP A 101 8.65 13.61 6.45
CA ASP A 101 8.26 14.53 7.52
C ASP A 101 6.74 14.76 7.57
N LYS A 102 6.10 14.92 6.41
CA LYS A 102 4.65 15.09 6.31
C LYS A 102 3.86 13.93 6.94
N ARG A 103 4.44 12.73 6.93
CA ARG A 103 3.81 11.57 7.57
C ARG A 103 4.04 11.56 9.08
N GLN A 104 5.20 12.02 9.56
CA GLN A 104 5.48 12.12 10.98
C GLN A 104 4.54 13.12 11.66
N HIS A 105 4.29 14.27 11.03
CA HIS A 105 3.33 15.28 11.53
C HIS A 105 1.88 14.77 11.60
N PHE A 106 1.52 13.79 10.78
CA PHE A 106 0.15 13.29 10.68
C PHE A 106 0.02 11.81 11.00
N SER A 107 1.03 11.21 11.65
CA SER A 107 0.85 9.89 12.24
C SER A 107 -0.22 10.03 13.32
N SER A 108 -1.26 9.19 13.26
CA SER A 108 -2.23 9.11 14.37
C SER A 108 -1.43 8.82 15.64
N ILE A 109 -1.52 9.72 16.59
CA ILE A 109 -0.93 9.59 17.92
C ILE A 109 -1.61 8.37 18.55
N ILE A 110 -0.85 7.27 18.69
CA ILE A 110 -1.38 5.99 19.22
C ILE A 110 -1.77 6.14 20.70
N TRP A 111 -1.15 7.11 21.38
CA TRP A 111 -1.38 7.45 22.77
C TRP A 111 -1.78 8.92 22.87
N GLN A 112 -3.04 9.20 22.60
CA GLN A 112 -3.64 10.46 22.99
C GLN A 112 -4.13 10.27 24.42
N PRO A 113 -3.72 11.10 25.39
CA PRO A 113 -4.32 11.03 26.71
C PRO A 113 -5.83 11.15 26.56
N SER A 114 -6.58 10.38 27.34
CA SER A 114 -8.04 10.46 27.34
C SER A 114 -8.45 11.89 27.63
N GLU A 115 -9.22 12.48 26.74
CA GLU A 115 -9.82 13.78 27.01
C GLU A 115 -10.75 13.65 28.22
N GLU A 116 -10.76 14.66 29.09
CA GLU A 116 -11.73 14.71 30.19
C GLU A 116 -13.13 14.75 29.60
N PHE A 117 -13.96 13.82 30.03
CA PHE A 117 -15.34 13.79 29.59
C PHE A 117 -16.11 15.01 30.15
N THR A 118 -16.50 15.93 29.31
CA THR A 118 -17.47 16.94 29.65
C THR A 118 -18.86 16.32 29.69
N PRO A 119 -19.53 16.29 30.83
CA PRO A 119 -20.89 15.73 30.90
C PRO A 119 -21.83 16.62 30.06
N MET A 120 -22.40 16.03 29.01
CA MET A 120 -23.46 16.68 28.26
C MET A 120 -24.79 16.47 29.01
N ASN A 121 -25.28 17.55 29.59
CA ASN A 121 -26.59 17.59 30.24
C ASN A 121 -27.61 18.15 29.26
N GLY A 122 -28.55 17.34 28.80
CA GLY A 122 -29.71 17.83 28.06
C GLY A 122 -30.55 18.75 28.96
N PRO A 123 -30.94 19.97 28.55
CA PRO A 123 -31.67 20.90 29.39
C PRO A 123 -33.08 20.40 29.74
N TRP A 124 -33.67 19.52 28.92
CA TRP A 124 -34.98 18.87 29.15
C TRP A 124 -35.09 17.52 28.42
N PRO A 125 -36.07 16.69 28.77
CA PRO A 125 -36.31 15.40 28.13
C PRO A 125 -36.44 15.55 26.63
N PHE A 126 -35.79 14.62 25.89
CA PHE A 126 -35.85 14.51 24.42
C PHE A 126 -35.22 15.69 23.63
N ALA A 127 -34.56 16.64 24.27
CA ALA A 127 -33.91 17.76 23.60
C ALA A 127 -32.70 17.33 22.74
N GLN A 128 -31.97 16.30 23.19
CA GLN A 128 -30.75 15.83 22.51
C GLN A 128 -30.71 14.33 22.42
N TRP A 129 -30.37 13.83 21.24
CA TRP A 129 -30.23 12.41 20.94
C TRP A 129 -28.86 12.14 20.32
N ARG A 130 -28.27 11.02 20.68
CA ARG A 130 -27.16 10.43 19.96
C ARG A 130 -27.70 9.29 19.12
N LEU A 131 -27.40 9.31 17.80
CA LEU A 131 -27.71 8.23 16.88
C LEU A 131 -26.39 7.54 16.50
N ASP A 132 -26.40 6.21 16.57
CA ASP A 132 -25.28 5.39 16.15
C ASP A 132 -25.79 4.28 15.21
N ILE A 133 -24.99 3.94 14.17
CA ILE A 133 -25.31 2.91 13.19
C ILE A 133 -24.35 1.76 13.38
N VAL A 134 -24.87 0.62 13.80
CA VAL A 134 -24.09 -0.59 14.04
C VAL A 134 -24.34 -1.59 12.91
N GLY A 135 -23.29 -2.13 12.35
CA GLY A 135 -23.32 -3.12 11.26
C GLY A 135 -22.09 -3.01 10.35
N PRO A 136 -22.07 -3.74 9.25
CA PRO A 136 -23.12 -4.61 8.72
C PRO A 136 -23.21 -5.95 9.46
N PHE A 137 -24.42 -6.35 9.78
CA PHE A 137 -24.76 -7.69 10.29
C PHE A 137 -25.05 -8.66 9.13
N PRO A 138 -25.11 -9.99 9.40
CA PRO A 138 -25.64 -10.94 8.44
C PRO A 138 -27.04 -10.53 7.97
N ILE A 139 -27.35 -10.81 6.71
CA ILE A 139 -28.61 -10.38 6.09
C ILE A 139 -29.80 -11.02 6.85
N ALA A 140 -30.61 -10.17 7.43
CA ALA A 140 -31.87 -10.58 8.09
C ALA A 140 -33.04 -10.52 7.11
N ILE A 141 -34.23 -10.92 7.60
CA ILE A 141 -35.48 -10.79 6.86
C ILE A 141 -35.65 -9.36 6.36
N ARG A 142 -36.09 -9.16 5.09
CA ARG A 142 -36.20 -7.86 4.39
C ARG A 142 -34.90 -7.18 4.08
N GLN A 143 -33.79 -7.93 3.95
CA GLN A 143 -32.45 -7.43 3.58
C GLN A 143 -31.86 -6.39 4.56
N LEU A 144 -32.32 -6.36 5.80
CA LEU A 144 -31.80 -5.48 6.83
C LEU A 144 -30.39 -5.92 7.25
N LYS A 145 -29.44 -4.98 7.27
CA LYS A 145 -28.03 -5.23 7.60
C LYS A 145 -27.51 -4.32 8.71
N PHE A 146 -28.22 -3.26 9.02
CA PHE A 146 -27.79 -2.23 9.96
C PHE A 146 -28.84 -2.04 11.05
N LEU A 147 -28.35 -1.76 12.25
CA LEU A 147 -29.13 -1.36 13.39
C LEU A 147 -28.86 0.11 13.69
N VAL A 148 -29.90 0.90 13.87
CA VAL A 148 -29.78 2.29 14.34
C VAL A 148 -30.13 2.31 15.82
N VAL A 149 -29.18 2.80 16.62
CA VAL A 149 -29.34 2.96 18.07
C VAL A 149 -29.51 4.45 18.39
N GLY A 150 -30.61 4.79 19.03
CA GLY A 150 -30.85 6.15 19.52
C GLY A 150 -30.77 6.20 21.05
N ILE A 151 -29.92 7.07 21.58
CA ILE A 151 -29.77 7.27 23.03
C ILE A 151 -30.17 8.71 23.35
N ASN A 152 -31.12 8.88 24.25
CA ASN A 152 -31.48 10.18 24.76
C ASN A 152 -30.53 10.59 25.88
N TYR A 153 -29.99 11.81 25.81
CA TYR A 153 -29.01 12.28 26.82
C TYR A 153 -29.60 12.59 28.18
N PHE A 154 -30.90 12.83 28.28
CA PHE A 154 -31.58 13.13 29.54
C PHE A 154 -31.93 11.86 30.33
N THR A 155 -32.44 10.82 29.66
CA THR A 155 -32.92 9.61 30.34
C THR A 155 -31.87 8.50 30.45
N LYS A 156 -30.79 8.58 29.60
CA LYS A 156 -29.72 7.56 29.47
C LYS A 156 -30.20 6.14 29.31
#